data_362704d0a69280eaef1bc0486e302adc
#
_entry.id   362704d0a69280eaef1bc0486e302adc
#
_cell.length_a   1.000
_cell.length_b   1.000
_cell.length_c   1.000
_cell.angle_alpha   90.00
_cell.angle_beta   90.00
_cell.angle_gamma   90.00
#
_symmetry.space_group_name_H-M   'P 1'
#
loop_
_entity.id
_entity.type
_entity.pdbx_description
1 polymer ?
#
loop_
_entity_poly.entity_id
_entity_poly.type
_entity_poly.pdbx_seq_one_letter_code
_entity_poly.pdbx_strand_id
1 'polypeptide(L)'
;MLEFPRWKYALIVLVVLVSAWFALPNIFPSDPSVQITPNRGFAIDDALVSRVNTSLKAVGITPLAVDKQAESLLVRLSGVDLQTKANDALRDDLGEDYTVALSLASTVPEWMLGAKPMTLGLDLRGGVHFVMQVDQKAALDKRVDAYAEDMRVTLRDKRVR
;
A
#
# COMPACT_ATOMS: atom_id res chain seq x y z
N MET A 1 30.07 46.39 -15.95
CA MET A 1 29.16 45.32 -16.34
C MET A 1 29.85 44.00 -16.03
N LEU A 2 29.20 43.16 -15.23
CA LEU A 2 29.77 41.83 -14.90
C LEU A 2 29.48 40.88 -16.09
N GLU A 3 30.47 40.77 -16.99
CA GLU A 3 30.42 39.80 -18.10
C GLU A 3 30.84 38.44 -17.58
N PHE A 4 29.85 37.58 -17.40
CA PHE A 4 30.13 36.16 -17.04
C PHE A 4 30.57 35.39 -18.29
N PRO A 5 31.61 34.53 -18.20
CA PRO A 5 32.03 33.70 -19.31
C PRO A 5 30.88 32.72 -19.73
N ARG A 6 30.76 32.47 -21.03
CA ARG A 6 29.64 31.71 -21.63
C ARG A 6 29.44 30.32 -21.02
N TRP A 7 30.49 29.70 -20.53
CA TRP A 7 30.41 28.39 -19.88
C TRP A 7 29.57 28.40 -18.58
N LYS A 8 29.54 29.53 -17.85
CA LYS A 8 28.72 29.69 -16.64
C LYS A 8 27.22 29.66 -16.98
N TYR A 9 26.84 30.27 -18.10
CA TYR A 9 25.44 30.20 -18.57
C TYR A 9 25.06 28.78 -18.96
N ALA A 10 25.96 28.06 -19.64
CA ALA A 10 25.73 26.64 -19.99
C ALA A 10 25.58 25.77 -18.73
N LEU A 11 26.39 26.03 -17.70
CA LEU A 11 26.30 25.31 -16.42
C LEU A 11 24.96 25.62 -15.70
N ILE A 12 24.52 26.87 -15.68
CA ILE A 12 23.23 27.25 -15.05
C ILE A 12 22.08 26.56 -15.80
N VAL A 13 22.08 26.58 -17.13
CA VAL A 13 21.05 25.94 -17.94
C VAL A 13 21.03 24.43 -17.67
N LEU A 14 22.20 23.80 -17.58
CA LEU A 14 22.32 22.37 -17.27
C LEU A 14 21.73 22.05 -15.89
N VAL A 15 22.07 22.83 -14.87
CA VAL A 15 21.54 22.64 -13.51
C VAL A 15 20.02 22.81 -13.50
N VAL A 16 19.48 23.81 -14.20
CA VAL A 16 18.02 24.04 -14.29
C VAL A 16 17.34 22.87 -14.99
N LEU A 17 17.91 22.34 -16.07
CA LEU A 17 17.35 21.19 -16.79
C LEU A 17 17.36 19.93 -15.93
N VAL A 18 18.47 19.66 -15.21
CA VAL A 18 18.56 18.54 -14.29
C VAL A 18 17.53 18.69 -13.16
N SER A 19 17.42 19.88 -12.57
CA SER A 19 16.45 20.14 -11.51
C SER A 19 15.01 19.97 -12.01
N ALA A 20 14.70 20.46 -13.21
CA ALA A 20 13.39 20.29 -13.83
C ALA A 20 13.07 18.81 -14.08
N TRP A 21 14.06 18.02 -14.53
CA TRP A 21 13.90 16.58 -14.71
C TRP A 21 13.53 15.86 -13.41
N PHE A 22 14.19 16.17 -12.31
CA PHE A 22 13.89 15.60 -11.00
C PHE A 22 12.59 16.13 -10.37
N ALA A 23 12.10 17.27 -10.82
CA ALA A 23 10.80 17.83 -10.38
C ALA A 23 9.60 17.22 -11.13
N LEU A 24 9.80 16.68 -12.33
CA LEU A 24 8.75 16.08 -13.17
C LEU A 24 7.87 15.04 -12.45
N PRO A 25 8.38 14.12 -11.62
CA PRO A 25 7.57 13.14 -10.91
C PRO A 25 6.48 13.74 -10.04
N ASN A 26 6.69 14.97 -9.54
CA ASN A 26 5.71 15.68 -8.70
C ASN A 26 4.47 16.15 -9.46
N ILE A 27 4.50 16.21 -10.78
CA ILE A 27 3.37 16.62 -11.62
C ILE A 27 2.37 15.46 -11.77
N PHE A 28 2.83 14.22 -11.57
CA PHE A 28 1.99 13.03 -11.69
C PHE A 28 1.27 12.74 -10.37
N PRO A 29 -0.08 12.89 -10.32
CA PRO A 29 -0.84 12.57 -9.12
C PRO A 29 -0.78 11.06 -8.84
N SER A 30 -0.94 10.68 -7.57
CA SER A 30 -1.09 9.27 -7.21
C SER A 30 -2.55 8.86 -7.34
N ASP A 31 -2.83 7.74 -7.97
CA ASP A 31 -4.17 7.17 -8.05
C ASP A 31 -4.53 6.42 -6.76
N PRO A 32 -5.78 6.55 -6.29
CA PRO A 32 -6.29 5.69 -5.23
C PRO A 32 -6.21 4.23 -5.66
N SER A 33 -5.65 3.39 -4.84
CA SER A 33 -5.47 1.98 -5.17
C SER A 33 -5.69 1.07 -3.97
N VAL A 34 -6.02 -0.19 -4.25
CA VAL A 34 -6.11 -1.25 -3.26
C VAL A 34 -4.97 -2.20 -3.51
N GLN A 35 -4.18 -2.45 -2.48
CA GLN A 35 -3.07 -3.39 -2.51
C GLN A 35 -3.50 -4.70 -1.86
N ILE A 36 -3.31 -5.79 -2.58
CA ILE A 36 -3.60 -7.15 -2.12
C ILE A 36 -2.27 -7.87 -1.97
N THR A 37 -1.98 -8.31 -0.76
CA THR A 37 -0.75 -9.04 -0.43
C THR A 37 -1.12 -10.44 0.02
N PRO A 38 -0.53 -11.50 -0.55
CA PRO A 38 -0.81 -12.86 -0.14
C PRO A 38 -0.26 -13.13 1.26
N ASN A 39 -1.02 -13.84 2.08
CA ASN A 39 -0.55 -14.38 3.33
C ASN A 39 0.29 -15.65 3.09
N ARG A 40 0.89 -16.22 4.15
CA ARG A 40 1.78 -17.38 4.03
C ARG A 40 1.07 -18.56 3.36
N GLY A 41 1.66 -19.06 2.28
CA GLY A 41 1.16 -20.22 1.52
C GLY A 41 0.34 -19.87 0.28
N PHE A 42 0.05 -18.60 0.04
CA PHE A 42 -0.67 -18.13 -1.14
C PHE A 42 0.28 -17.38 -2.09
N ALA A 43 -0.06 -17.39 -3.37
CA ALA A 43 0.71 -16.72 -4.42
C ALA A 43 -0.18 -15.77 -5.22
N ILE A 44 0.45 -14.83 -5.91
CA ILE A 44 -0.22 -13.94 -6.86
C ILE A 44 -0.21 -14.60 -8.21
N ASP A 45 -1.32 -15.24 -8.56
CA ASP A 45 -1.53 -15.89 -9.84
C ASP A 45 -2.61 -15.20 -10.68
N ASP A 46 -2.81 -15.68 -11.90
CA ASP A 46 -3.81 -15.11 -12.80
C ASP A 46 -5.24 -15.50 -12.37
N ALA A 47 -5.40 -16.54 -11.55
CA ALA A 47 -6.67 -16.89 -10.93
C ALA A 47 -7.10 -15.84 -9.92
N LEU A 48 -6.16 -15.34 -9.10
CA LEU A 48 -6.41 -14.22 -8.19
C LEU A 48 -6.85 -12.97 -8.95
N VAL A 49 -6.15 -12.62 -10.04
CA VAL A 49 -6.51 -11.46 -10.88
C VAL A 49 -7.93 -11.59 -11.43
N SER A 50 -8.30 -12.78 -11.89
CA SER A 50 -9.64 -13.08 -12.41
C SER A 50 -10.71 -12.97 -11.33
N ARG A 51 -10.42 -13.48 -10.12
CA ARG A 51 -11.29 -13.41 -8.95
C ARG A 51 -11.51 -11.97 -8.51
N VAL A 52 -10.45 -11.19 -8.38
CA VAL A 52 -10.50 -9.75 -8.05
C VAL A 52 -11.34 -8.97 -9.05
N ASN A 53 -11.15 -9.21 -10.36
CA ASN A 53 -11.94 -8.56 -11.39
C ASN A 53 -13.43 -8.94 -11.33
N THR A 54 -13.75 -10.18 -10.98
CA THR A 54 -15.12 -10.64 -10.85
C THR A 54 -15.80 -10.02 -9.64
N SER A 55 -15.13 -9.97 -8.49
CA SER A 55 -15.64 -9.37 -7.25
C SER A 55 -15.87 -7.87 -7.43
N LEU A 56 -14.96 -7.16 -8.08
CA LEU A 56 -15.12 -5.73 -8.36
C LEU A 56 -16.29 -5.46 -9.32
N LYS A 57 -16.46 -6.29 -10.35
CA LYS A 57 -17.59 -6.18 -11.28
C LYS A 57 -18.92 -6.45 -10.59
N ALA A 58 -18.98 -7.37 -9.64
CA ALA A 58 -20.20 -7.65 -8.86
C ALA A 58 -20.69 -6.43 -8.07
N VAL A 59 -19.77 -5.57 -7.63
CA VAL A 59 -20.07 -4.31 -6.93
C VAL A 59 -20.19 -3.12 -7.90
N GLY A 60 -20.09 -3.37 -9.21
CA GLY A 60 -20.18 -2.32 -10.24
C GLY A 60 -18.94 -1.42 -10.35
N ILE A 61 -17.80 -1.90 -9.88
CA ILE A 61 -16.53 -1.14 -9.91
C ILE A 61 -15.66 -1.66 -11.06
N THR A 62 -15.26 -0.75 -11.96
CA THR A 62 -14.29 -1.05 -13.01
C THR A 62 -12.93 -0.48 -12.61
N PRO A 63 -11.91 -1.32 -12.41
CA PRO A 63 -10.56 -0.83 -12.13
C PRO A 63 -9.96 -0.14 -13.35
N LEU A 64 -9.14 0.90 -13.14
CA LEU A 64 -8.38 1.57 -14.22
C LEU A 64 -7.25 0.66 -14.73
N ALA A 65 -6.57 0.00 -13.81
CA ALA A 65 -5.51 -0.95 -14.10
C ALA A 65 -5.36 -1.94 -12.95
N VAL A 66 -4.87 -3.13 -13.25
CA VAL A 66 -4.50 -4.15 -12.27
C VAL A 66 -3.03 -4.50 -12.50
N ASP A 67 -2.17 -3.98 -11.64
CA ASP A 67 -0.71 -4.13 -11.76
C ASP A 67 -0.22 -5.26 -10.87
N LYS A 68 0.31 -6.30 -11.48
CA LYS A 68 0.92 -7.43 -10.77
C LYS A 68 2.36 -7.08 -10.42
N GLN A 69 2.63 -6.94 -9.13
CA GLN A 69 3.98 -6.75 -8.59
C GLN A 69 4.51 -8.09 -8.04
N ALA A 70 5.80 -8.15 -7.74
CA ALA A 70 6.42 -9.40 -7.26
C ALA A 70 5.78 -9.95 -5.97
N GLU A 71 5.37 -9.07 -5.06
CA GLU A 71 4.87 -9.43 -3.73
C GLU A 71 3.44 -8.94 -3.46
N SER A 72 2.81 -8.23 -4.40
CA SER A 72 1.47 -7.66 -4.23
C SER A 72 0.76 -7.45 -5.55
N LEU A 73 -0.55 -7.45 -5.52
CA LEU A 73 -1.42 -7.05 -6.62
C LEU A 73 -1.99 -5.67 -6.31
N LEU A 74 -1.76 -4.71 -7.21
CA LEU A 74 -2.20 -3.34 -7.05
C LEU A 74 -3.36 -3.05 -8.00
N VAL A 75 -4.52 -2.73 -7.46
CA VAL A 75 -5.73 -2.39 -8.20
C VAL A 75 -5.92 -0.88 -8.16
N ARG A 76 -5.79 -0.22 -9.31
CA ARG A 76 -5.96 1.24 -9.45
C ARG A 76 -7.43 1.58 -9.67
N LEU A 77 -7.88 2.62 -9.00
CA LEU A 77 -9.26 3.08 -9.03
C LEU A 77 -9.34 4.58 -9.36
N SER A 78 -10.48 5.01 -9.89
CA SER A 78 -10.67 6.40 -10.32
C SER A 78 -11.04 7.37 -9.19
N GLY A 79 -11.33 6.88 -7.97
CA GLY A 79 -11.74 7.73 -6.87
C GLY A 79 -11.62 7.06 -5.50
N VAL A 80 -11.52 7.90 -4.47
CA VAL A 80 -11.37 7.45 -3.07
C VAL A 80 -12.64 6.73 -2.58
N ASP A 81 -13.82 7.16 -3.01
CA ASP A 81 -15.09 6.50 -2.63
C ASP A 81 -15.17 5.08 -3.18
N LEU A 82 -14.67 4.87 -4.40
CA LEU A 82 -14.59 3.56 -5.03
C LEU A 82 -13.51 2.70 -4.37
N GLN A 83 -12.45 3.31 -3.88
CA GLN A 83 -11.37 2.64 -3.17
C GLN A 83 -11.87 1.97 -1.88
N THR A 84 -12.67 2.68 -1.10
CA THR A 84 -13.23 2.13 0.15
C THR A 84 -14.18 0.98 -0.14
N LYS A 85 -15.10 1.15 -1.09
CA LYS A 85 -16.04 0.09 -1.50
C LYS A 85 -15.32 -1.13 -2.07
N ALA A 86 -14.30 -0.91 -2.88
CA ALA A 86 -13.48 -1.99 -3.45
C ALA A 86 -12.70 -2.74 -2.35
N ASN A 87 -12.15 -2.00 -1.38
CA ASN A 87 -11.46 -2.61 -0.25
C ASN A 87 -12.37 -3.53 0.56
N ASP A 88 -13.58 -3.06 0.89
CA ASP A 88 -14.55 -3.84 1.66
C ASP A 88 -14.99 -5.09 0.89
N ALA A 89 -15.37 -4.94 -0.39
CA ALA A 89 -15.79 -6.06 -1.23
C ALA A 89 -14.67 -7.10 -1.43
N LEU A 90 -13.43 -6.66 -1.63
CA LEU A 90 -12.28 -7.56 -1.80
C LEU A 90 -11.89 -8.24 -0.49
N ARG A 91 -12.03 -7.54 0.63
CA ARG A 91 -11.75 -8.12 1.94
C ARG A 91 -12.77 -9.23 2.29
N ASP A 92 -14.04 -9.02 1.96
CA ASP A 92 -15.10 -10.01 2.18
C ASP A 92 -14.94 -11.24 1.28
N ASP A 93 -14.54 -11.04 0.00
CA ASP A 93 -14.39 -12.13 -0.95
C ASP A 93 -13.09 -12.94 -0.75
N LEU A 94 -11.96 -12.26 -0.49
CA LEU A 94 -10.64 -12.90 -0.35
C LEU A 94 -10.39 -13.48 1.04
N GLY A 95 -11.12 -13.02 2.07
CA GLY A 95 -11.04 -13.51 3.43
C GLY A 95 -9.67 -13.33 4.08
N GLU A 96 -9.25 -14.30 4.89
CA GLU A 96 -7.99 -14.28 5.63
C GLU A 96 -6.78 -14.73 4.81
N ASP A 97 -6.99 -15.23 3.59
CA ASP A 97 -5.94 -15.73 2.70
C ASP A 97 -5.07 -14.61 2.15
N TYR A 98 -5.64 -13.42 2.04
CA TYR A 98 -5.00 -12.24 1.51
C TYR A 98 -5.22 -11.03 2.41
N THR A 99 -4.18 -10.22 2.56
CA THR A 99 -4.30 -8.93 3.25
C THR A 99 -4.63 -7.85 2.24
N VAL A 100 -5.81 -7.24 2.40
CA VAL A 100 -6.27 -6.13 1.55
C VAL A 100 -6.06 -4.81 2.29
N ALA A 101 -5.33 -3.88 1.68
CA ALA A 101 -5.00 -2.59 2.25
C ALA A 101 -5.21 -1.44 1.27
N LEU A 102 -5.63 -0.29 1.79
CA LEU A 102 -5.69 0.95 1.02
C LEU A 102 -4.28 1.44 0.71
N SER A 103 -4.03 1.78 -0.54
CA SER A 103 -2.73 2.25 -1.01
C SER A 103 -2.88 3.37 -2.02
N LEU A 104 -1.77 3.95 -2.44
CA LEU A 104 -1.71 4.94 -3.50
C LEU A 104 -0.75 4.43 -4.57
N ALA A 105 -1.22 4.32 -5.80
CA ALA A 105 -0.40 3.94 -6.95
C ALA A 105 0.23 5.17 -7.56
N SER A 106 1.54 5.14 -7.74
CA SER A 106 2.23 6.19 -8.51
C SER A 106 1.86 6.06 -9.99
N THR A 107 1.55 7.18 -10.64
CA THR A 107 1.29 7.25 -12.08
C THR A 107 2.53 7.62 -12.89
N VAL A 108 3.69 7.69 -12.23
CA VAL A 108 4.96 8.02 -12.89
C VAL A 108 5.30 6.95 -13.92
N PRO A 109 5.58 7.33 -15.18
CA PRO A 109 5.95 6.39 -16.23
C PRO A 109 7.23 5.60 -15.91
N GLU A 110 7.31 4.35 -16.35
CA GLU A 110 8.45 3.46 -16.09
C GLU A 110 9.79 3.99 -16.64
N TRP A 111 9.77 4.79 -17.73
CA TRP A 111 10.98 5.39 -18.29
C TRP A 111 11.63 6.44 -17.38
N MET A 112 10.89 6.96 -16.38
CA MET A 112 11.42 7.82 -15.30
C MET A 112 11.98 7.01 -14.12
N LEU A 113 12.44 5.81 -14.36
CA LEU A 113 12.98 4.88 -13.36
C LEU A 113 13.98 5.58 -12.43
N GLY A 114 13.69 5.53 -11.13
CA GLY A 114 14.50 6.10 -10.06
C GLY A 114 14.04 7.46 -9.52
N ALA A 115 13.20 8.20 -10.24
CA ALA A 115 12.61 9.43 -9.75
C ALA A 115 11.32 9.12 -8.99
N LYS A 116 11.40 9.09 -7.67
CA LYS A 116 10.20 8.93 -6.82
C LYS A 116 9.56 10.30 -6.60
N PRO A 117 8.21 10.42 -6.66
CA PRO A 117 7.54 11.65 -6.28
C PRO A 117 7.86 11.98 -4.82
N MET A 118 7.94 13.27 -4.52
CA MET A 118 8.19 13.73 -3.16
C MET A 118 7.01 13.34 -2.26
N THR A 119 7.27 12.55 -1.23
CA THR A 119 6.28 12.25 -0.20
C THR A 119 6.13 13.46 0.70
N LEU A 120 5.02 14.18 0.55
CA LEU A 120 4.68 15.29 1.44
C LEU A 120 4.38 14.74 2.83
N GLY A 121 5.00 15.36 3.85
CA GLY A 121 4.73 15.03 5.24
C GLY A 121 3.29 15.38 5.65
N LEU A 122 2.90 14.92 6.82
CA LEU A 122 1.56 15.15 7.40
C LEU A 122 1.21 16.63 7.51
N ASP A 123 2.20 17.48 7.78
CA ASP A 123 2.03 18.94 7.91
C ASP A 123 1.56 19.62 6.62
N LEU A 124 1.92 19.05 5.46
CA LEU A 124 1.59 19.59 4.14
C LEU A 124 0.38 18.89 3.49
N ARG A 125 0.13 17.64 3.82
CA ARG A 125 -1.05 16.89 3.31
C ARG A 125 -2.29 17.07 4.18
N GLY A 126 -2.11 17.55 5.41
CA GLY A 126 -3.13 17.49 6.43
C GLY A 126 -3.34 16.05 6.91
N GLY A 127 -4.05 15.89 7.99
CA GLY A 127 -4.37 14.60 8.57
C GLY A 127 -4.24 14.62 10.09
N VAL A 128 -4.64 13.52 10.70
CA VAL A 128 -4.53 13.33 12.15
C VAL A 128 -3.48 12.25 12.40
N HIS A 129 -2.49 12.57 13.21
CA HIS A 129 -1.47 11.63 13.63
C HIS A 129 -1.93 10.94 14.92
N PHE A 130 -2.23 9.64 14.83
CA PHE A 130 -2.52 8.81 16.00
C PHE A 130 -1.26 8.06 16.41
N VAL A 131 -0.80 8.30 17.63
CA VAL A 131 0.24 7.48 18.26
C VAL A 131 -0.45 6.45 19.11
N MET A 132 -0.36 5.18 18.74
CA MET A 132 -0.86 4.07 19.52
C MET A 132 0.31 3.36 20.18
N GLN A 133 0.27 3.25 21.49
CA GLN A 133 1.21 2.44 22.26
C GLN A 133 0.54 1.13 22.64
N VAL A 134 1.13 0.03 22.19
CA VAL A 134 0.66 -1.31 22.62
C VAL A 134 1.28 -1.63 23.97
N ASP A 135 0.45 -1.89 24.96
CA ASP A 135 0.90 -2.45 26.23
C ASP A 135 1.29 -3.92 26.05
N GLN A 136 2.57 -4.12 25.74
CA GLN A 136 3.13 -5.45 25.49
C GLN A 136 2.99 -6.37 26.71
N LYS A 137 3.05 -5.82 27.93
CA LYS A 137 2.94 -6.61 29.15
C LYS A 137 1.52 -7.14 29.31
N ALA A 138 0.51 -6.29 29.19
CA ALA A 138 -0.89 -6.71 29.26
C ALA A 138 -1.26 -7.70 28.15
N ALA A 139 -0.68 -7.54 26.94
CA ALA A 139 -0.89 -8.48 25.85
C ALA A 139 -0.24 -9.85 26.11
N LEU A 140 0.95 -9.87 26.72
CA LEU A 140 1.62 -11.11 27.13
C LEU A 140 0.88 -11.81 28.27
N ASP A 141 0.48 -11.08 29.29
CA ASP A 141 -0.26 -11.63 30.43
C ASP A 141 -1.56 -12.30 29.95
N LYS A 142 -2.33 -11.64 29.08
CA LYS A 142 -3.53 -12.24 28.47
C LYS A 142 -3.25 -13.51 27.66
N ARG A 143 -2.13 -13.57 26.94
CA ARG A 143 -1.73 -14.78 26.21
C ARG A 143 -1.35 -15.93 27.13
N VAL A 144 -0.60 -15.61 28.19
CA VAL A 144 -0.20 -16.62 29.18
C VAL A 144 -1.43 -17.17 29.89
N ASP A 145 -2.39 -16.33 30.27
CA ASP A 145 -3.64 -16.75 30.89
C ASP A 145 -4.47 -17.63 29.96
N ALA A 146 -4.56 -17.26 28.67
CA ALA A 146 -5.25 -18.06 27.66
C ALA A 146 -4.60 -19.44 27.49
N TYR A 147 -3.27 -19.51 27.43
CA TYR A 147 -2.57 -20.81 27.36
C TYR A 147 -2.72 -21.64 28.64
N ALA A 148 -2.74 -20.99 29.80
CA ALA A 148 -2.96 -21.69 31.08
C ALA A 148 -4.36 -22.32 31.14
N GLU A 149 -5.38 -21.60 30.63
CA GLU A 149 -6.75 -22.11 30.56
C GLU A 149 -6.89 -23.26 29.53
N ASP A 150 -6.31 -23.10 28.33
CA ASP A 150 -6.28 -24.16 27.34
C ASP A 150 -5.61 -25.43 27.85
N MET A 151 -4.51 -25.30 28.58
CA MET A 151 -3.84 -26.43 29.21
C MET A 151 -4.72 -27.09 30.28
N ARG A 152 -5.42 -26.30 31.13
CA ARG A 152 -6.35 -26.85 32.13
C ARG A 152 -7.49 -27.63 31.48
N VAL A 153 -8.08 -27.09 30.38
CA VAL A 153 -9.14 -27.77 29.65
C VAL A 153 -8.63 -29.08 29.06
N THR A 154 -7.47 -29.05 28.40
CA THR A 154 -6.85 -30.23 27.77
C THR A 154 -6.50 -31.31 28.80
N LEU A 155 -5.96 -30.94 29.96
CA LEU A 155 -5.64 -31.86 31.04
C LEU A 155 -6.90 -32.49 31.66
N ARG A 156 -7.97 -31.69 31.79
CA ARG A 156 -9.26 -32.19 32.27
C ARG A 156 -9.88 -33.20 31.27
N ASP A 157 -9.84 -32.91 29.99
CA ASP A 157 -10.34 -33.81 28.93
C ASP A 157 -9.57 -35.11 28.87
N LYS A 158 -8.26 -35.07 29.07
CA LYS A 158 -7.40 -36.27 29.10
C LYS A 158 -7.40 -36.96 30.46
N ARG A 159 -8.20 -36.52 31.43
CA ARG A 159 -8.28 -37.08 32.80
C ARG A 159 -6.94 -37.29 33.48
N VAL A 160 -5.97 -36.46 33.20
CA VAL A 160 -4.68 -36.44 33.89
C VAL A 160 -4.87 -35.68 35.18
N ARG A 161 -4.62 -36.38 36.30
CA ARG A 161 -4.62 -35.78 37.68
C ARG A 161 -3.26 -35.21 38.01
#